data_eec0b217e387b3f13c1749e1871235c6
#
_entry.id   eec0b217e387b3f13c1749e1871235c6
#
_cell.length_a   1.000
_cell.length_b   1.000
_cell.length_c   1.000
_cell.angle_alpha   90.00
_cell.angle_beta   90.00
_cell.angle_gamma   90.00
#
_symmetry.space_group_name_H-M   'P 1'
#
loop_
_entity.id
_entity.type
_entity.pdbx_description
1 polymer ?
#
loop_
_entity_poly.entity_id
_entity_poly.type
_entity_poly.pdbx_seq_one_letter_code
_entity_poly.pdbx_strand_id
1 'polypeptide(L)'
;MIKNLDNDGLQKIAENYDLFYIDIWGVVHNGIELHKQAVNTLEKLDEYKKEFVLLTNAPRPNEPVIKFLKKMGLKNFFKNVFTSGEAAMRYLKADLKDQKFFHLGPPRDFDLFATFEHLRENNLSSADYILCTGLFDDHDDDLDYYKNLLKNHTSKKMICTNPDLIVDRGEIRELCAGSIAKVFEELNGKVIYFGKPYPPVYELSANVKNRKVLCIGDNLNTDIKGANIQNFDI
;
A
#
# COMPACT_ATOMS: atom_id res chain seq x y z
N MET A 1 -18.93 -4.37 22.29
CA MET A 1 -18.53 -3.35 23.30
C MET A 1 -17.14 -2.87 22.92
N ILE A 2 -16.99 -1.61 22.54
CA ILE A 2 -15.70 -1.01 22.21
C ILE A 2 -14.85 -1.01 23.48
N LYS A 3 -13.69 -1.68 23.46
CA LYS A 3 -12.75 -1.65 24.57
C LYS A 3 -11.84 -0.44 24.41
N ASN A 4 -11.78 0.41 25.41
CA ASN A 4 -10.78 1.47 25.44
C ASN A 4 -9.44 0.86 25.88
N LEU A 5 -8.44 0.90 25.00
CA LEU A 5 -7.10 0.37 25.24
C LEU A 5 -6.12 1.40 25.81
N ASP A 6 -6.55 2.64 26.05
CA ASP A 6 -5.66 3.74 26.50
C ASP A 6 -4.94 3.43 27.81
N ASN A 7 -5.60 2.69 28.72
CA ASN A 7 -5.03 2.32 30.01
C ASN A 7 -4.35 0.96 30.04
N ASP A 8 -4.80 0.04 29.18
CA ASP A 8 -4.44 -1.38 29.30
C ASP A 8 -3.54 -1.86 28.14
N GLY A 9 -3.49 -1.07 27.09
CA GLY A 9 -2.72 -1.39 25.88
C GLY A 9 -3.20 -2.66 25.15
N LEU A 10 -2.51 -2.97 24.06
CA LEU A 10 -2.78 -4.14 23.22
C LEU A 10 -2.65 -5.48 23.99
N GLN A 11 -1.81 -5.53 25.03
CA GLN A 11 -1.50 -6.75 25.80
C GLN A 11 -2.75 -7.47 26.31
N LYS A 12 -3.80 -6.73 26.75
CA LYS A 12 -5.03 -7.35 27.29
C LYS A 12 -5.87 -8.10 26.27
N ILE A 13 -5.70 -7.81 24.99
CA ILE A 13 -6.51 -8.41 23.94
C ILE A 13 -5.69 -9.26 22.97
N ALA A 14 -4.37 -9.15 22.99
CA ALA A 14 -3.49 -9.81 22.01
C ALA A 14 -3.66 -11.34 21.99
N GLU A 15 -3.99 -11.96 23.13
CA GLU A 15 -4.22 -13.41 23.19
C GLU A 15 -5.43 -13.87 22.36
N ASN A 16 -6.39 -12.99 22.11
CA ASN A 16 -7.60 -13.29 21.37
C ASN A 16 -7.39 -13.36 19.86
N TYR A 17 -6.21 -12.98 19.35
CA TYR A 17 -5.93 -12.88 17.93
C TYR A 17 -4.77 -13.75 17.49
N ASP A 18 -4.88 -14.28 16.27
CA ASP A 18 -3.90 -15.15 15.64
C ASP A 18 -2.96 -14.39 14.72
N LEU A 19 -3.43 -13.26 14.14
CA LEU A 19 -2.71 -12.44 13.17
C LEU A 19 -3.00 -10.97 13.41
N PHE A 20 -1.96 -10.14 13.27
CA PHE A 20 -2.06 -8.69 13.33
C PHE A 20 -1.64 -8.09 12.00
N TYR A 21 -2.49 -7.24 11.40
CA TYR A 21 -2.10 -6.32 10.35
C TYR A 21 -1.80 -4.97 10.97
N ILE A 22 -0.58 -4.49 10.81
CA ILE A 22 -0.11 -3.25 11.42
C ILE A 22 0.35 -2.31 10.31
N ASP A 23 -0.27 -1.15 10.21
CA ASP A 23 0.18 -0.14 9.26
C ASP A 23 1.58 0.35 9.62
N ILE A 24 2.30 0.87 8.62
CA ILE A 24 3.68 1.35 8.79
C ILE A 24 3.68 2.87 8.95
N TRP A 25 3.14 3.61 7.97
CA TRP A 25 3.16 5.07 7.98
C TRP A 25 2.08 5.61 8.91
N GLY A 26 2.44 6.46 9.86
CA GLY A 26 1.55 6.95 10.91
C GLY A 26 1.52 6.05 12.16
N VAL A 27 1.83 4.76 12.05
CA VAL A 27 1.80 3.79 13.16
C VAL A 27 3.20 3.39 13.63
N VAL A 28 4.05 2.89 12.73
CA VAL A 28 5.43 2.48 13.07
C VAL A 28 6.40 3.66 12.98
N HIS A 29 6.17 4.59 12.05
CA HIS A 29 6.97 5.81 11.88
C HIS A 29 6.13 6.97 11.33
N ASN A 30 6.64 8.20 11.48
CA ASN A 30 6.03 9.42 10.96
C ASN A 30 6.68 9.95 9.67
N GLY A 31 7.51 9.14 9.00
CA GLY A 31 8.30 9.53 7.81
C GLY A 31 9.68 10.09 8.14
N ILE A 32 9.94 10.46 9.40
CA ILE A 32 11.20 11.04 9.90
C ILE A 32 11.89 10.09 10.88
N GLU A 33 11.13 9.55 11.83
CA GLU A 33 11.62 8.68 12.90
C GLU A 33 10.63 7.57 13.25
N LEU A 34 11.16 6.51 13.87
CA LEU A 34 10.35 5.41 14.38
C LEU A 34 9.65 5.79 15.69
N HIS A 35 8.39 5.39 15.84
CA HIS A 35 7.68 5.48 17.12
C HIS A 35 8.18 4.39 18.07
N LYS A 36 8.88 4.77 19.15
CA LYS A 36 9.48 3.83 20.11
C LYS A 36 8.46 2.85 20.70
N GLN A 37 7.25 3.32 21.03
CA GLN A 37 6.20 2.46 21.56
C GLN A 37 5.72 1.41 20.54
N ALA A 38 5.64 1.79 19.26
CA ALA A 38 5.30 0.84 18.21
C ALA A 38 6.36 -0.25 18.07
N VAL A 39 7.65 0.13 18.03
CA VAL A 39 8.76 -0.85 17.98
C VAL A 39 8.72 -1.79 19.17
N ASN A 40 8.55 -1.27 20.41
CA ASN A 40 8.40 -2.10 21.60
C ASN A 40 7.19 -3.04 21.52
N THR A 41 6.09 -2.60 20.90
CA THR A 41 4.90 -3.44 20.69
C THR A 41 5.20 -4.59 19.73
N LEU A 42 5.93 -4.34 18.63
CA LEU A 42 6.36 -5.38 17.70
C LEU A 42 7.27 -6.42 18.40
N GLU A 43 8.20 -5.95 19.23
CA GLU A 43 9.07 -6.84 20.04
C GLU A 43 8.25 -7.71 20.99
N LYS A 44 7.23 -7.16 21.64
CA LYS A 44 6.33 -7.93 22.51
C LYS A 44 5.49 -8.95 21.74
N LEU A 45 4.95 -8.58 20.58
CA LEU A 45 4.23 -9.54 19.73
C LEU A 45 5.13 -10.73 19.33
N ASP A 46 6.39 -10.46 18.99
CA ASP A 46 7.37 -11.50 18.66
C ASP A 46 7.72 -12.39 19.88
N GLU A 47 7.95 -11.79 21.05
CA GLU A 47 8.15 -12.50 22.32
C GLU A 47 6.99 -13.45 22.64
N TYR A 48 5.74 -13.01 22.41
CA TYR A 48 4.52 -13.81 22.59
C TYR A 48 4.22 -14.73 21.41
N LYS A 49 5.13 -14.81 20.43
CA LYS A 49 5.00 -15.66 19.22
C LYS A 49 3.71 -15.36 18.43
N LYS A 50 3.27 -14.12 18.44
CA LYS A 50 2.15 -13.67 17.63
C LYS A 50 2.60 -13.38 16.21
N GLU A 51 1.82 -13.82 15.23
CA GLU A 51 2.09 -13.50 13.84
C GLU A 51 1.60 -12.10 13.53
N PHE A 52 2.40 -11.32 12.83
CA PHE A 52 2.00 -10.00 12.35
C PHE A 52 2.61 -9.67 10.99
N VAL A 53 1.90 -8.83 10.24
CA VAL A 53 2.33 -8.26 8.96
C VAL A 53 2.37 -6.75 9.09
N LEU A 54 3.51 -6.16 8.73
CA LEU A 54 3.67 -4.72 8.56
C LEU A 54 3.15 -4.35 7.17
N LEU A 55 1.89 -3.89 7.10
CA LEU A 55 1.14 -3.72 5.86
C LEU A 55 1.08 -2.26 5.45
N THR A 56 1.57 -1.93 4.25
CA THR A 56 1.63 -0.54 3.78
C THR A 56 1.13 -0.38 2.34
N ASN A 57 0.56 0.78 2.03
CA ASN A 57 0.16 1.19 0.68
C ASN A 57 1.32 1.76 -0.16
N ALA A 58 2.58 1.59 0.28
CA ALA A 58 3.75 2.02 -0.50
C ALA A 58 3.76 1.35 -1.89
N PRO A 59 3.85 2.13 -3.00
CA PRO A 59 3.76 1.62 -4.38
C PRO A 59 5.02 0.89 -4.86
N ARG A 60 5.87 0.42 -3.95
CA ARG A 60 7.16 -0.20 -4.21
C ARG A 60 7.20 -1.64 -3.72
N PRO A 61 8.07 -2.50 -4.27
CA PRO A 61 8.33 -3.82 -3.69
C PRO A 61 8.76 -3.75 -2.21
N ASN A 62 8.77 -4.87 -1.52
CA ASN A 62 9.12 -4.91 -0.09
C ASN A 62 10.54 -4.37 0.19
N GLU A 63 11.53 -4.70 -0.66
CA GLU A 63 12.93 -4.41 -0.39
C GLU A 63 13.28 -2.91 -0.25
N PRO A 64 12.83 -1.98 -1.11
CA PRO A 64 13.02 -0.55 -0.90
C PRO A 64 12.45 -0.04 0.42
N VAL A 65 11.27 -0.53 0.82
CA VAL A 65 10.65 -0.15 2.10
C VAL A 65 11.46 -0.71 3.28
N ILE A 66 11.93 -1.95 3.19
CA ILE A 66 12.82 -2.55 4.20
C ILE A 66 14.11 -1.73 4.34
N LYS A 67 14.74 -1.32 3.23
CA LYS A 67 15.94 -0.46 3.26
C LYS A 67 15.67 0.87 3.95
N PHE A 68 14.52 1.47 3.70
CA PHE A 68 14.10 2.71 4.34
C PHE A 68 13.93 2.53 5.86
N LEU A 69 13.21 1.49 6.30
CA LEU A 69 13.03 1.17 7.72
C LEU A 69 14.36 0.88 8.43
N LYS A 70 15.29 0.16 7.78
CA LYS A 70 16.64 -0.06 8.29
C LYS A 70 17.40 1.26 8.50
N LYS A 71 17.32 2.18 7.53
CA LYS A 71 17.94 3.51 7.62
C LYS A 71 17.35 4.33 8.78
N MET A 72 16.06 4.16 9.09
CA MET A 72 15.43 4.78 10.26
C MET A 72 15.80 4.13 11.59
N GLY A 73 16.51 3.00 11.58
CA GLY A 73 16.99 2.32 12.78
C GLY A 73 16.16 1.11 13.21
N LEU A 74 15.17 0.65 12.42
CA LEU A 74 14.52 -0.62 12.68
C LEU A 74 15.53 -1.76 12.51
N LYS A 75 15.61 -2.66 13.50
CA LYS A 75 16.63 -3.73 13.55
C LYS A 75 16.09 -5.09 13.13
N ASN A 76 14.80 -5.32 13.33
CA ASN A 76 14.15 -6.62 13.15
C ASN A 76 12.88 -6.51 12.32
N PHE A 77 12.17 -7.62 12.12
CA PHE A 77 10.81 -7.74 11.53
C PHE A 77 10.72 -7.44 10.02
N PHE A 78 11.82 -7.46 9.29
CA PHE A 78 11.83 -7.15 7.85
C PHE A 78 11.07 -8.18 7.01
N LYS A 79 11.08 -9.45 7.41
CA LYS A 79 10.30 -10.52 6.77
C LYS A 79 8.77 -10.33 6.89
N ASN A 80 8.35 -9.49 7.84
CA ASN A 80 6.94 -9.20 8.10
C ASN A 80 6.42 -8.04 7.24
N VAL A 81 7.30 -7.32 6.52
CA VAL A 81 6.89 -6.21 5.65
C VAL A 81 6.20 -6.74 4.39
N PHE A 82 5.02 -6.21 4.11
CA PHE A 82 4.30 -6.44 2.86
C PHE A 82 3.70 -5.14 2.32
N THR A 83 3.97 -4.86 1.05
CA THR A 83 3.58 -3.60 0.41
C THR A 83 2.52 -3.82 -0.65
N SER A 84 1.74 -2.77 -0.94
CA SER A 84 0.82 -2.77 -2.08
C SER A 84 1.56 -2.94 -3.41
N GLY A 85 2.76 -2.36 -3.53
CA GLY A 85 3.62 -2.56 -4.70
C GLY A 85 4.06 -4.01 -4.87
N GLU A 86 4.37 -4.74 -3.80
CA GLU A 86 4.66 -6.17 -3.85
C GLU A 86 3.46 -6.98 -4.35
N ALA A 87 2.26 -6.68 -3.83
CA ALA A 87 1.02 -7.33 -4.27
C ALA A 87 0.76 -7.08 -5.77
N ALA A 88 0.88 -5.81 -6.21
CA ALA A 88 0.75 -5.44 -7.61
C ALA A 88 1.80 -6.14 -8.50
N MET A 89 3.06 -6.15 -8.08
CA MET A 89 4.15 -6.80 -8.83
C MET A 89 3.89 -8.30 -9.03
N ARG A 90 3.38 -9.00 -8.00
CA ARG A 90 3.01 -10.42 -8.13
C ARG A 90 1.92 -10.62 -9.18
N TYR A 91 0.89 -9.78 -9.16
CA TYR A 91 -0.17 -9.81 -10.17
C TYR A 91 0.36 -9.51 -11.58
N LEU A 92 1.17 -8.47 -11.74
CA LEU A 92 1.75 -8.10 -13.04
C LEU A 92 2.55 -9.26 -13.65
N LYS A 93 3.36 -9.95 -12.84
CA LYS A 93 4.17 -11.10 -13.28
C LYS A 93 3.34 -12.35 -13.60
N ALA A 94 2.21 -12.56 -12.93
CA ALA A 94 1.36 -13.72 -13.15
C ALA A 94 0.37 -13.51 -14.31
N ASP A 95 -0.35 -12.38 -14.30
CA ASP A 95 -1.51 -12.17 -15.15
C ASP A 95 -1.24 -11.25 -16.36
N LEU A 96 -0.22 -10.39 -16.30
CA LEU A 96 0.09 -9.39 -17.34
C LEU A 96 1.55 -9.51 -17.87
N LYS A 97 2.20 -10.65 -17.70
CA LYS A 97 3.64 -10.88 -17.94
C LYS A 97 4.14 -10.50 -19.33
N ASP A 98 3.27 -10.55 -20.36
CA ASP A 98 3.62 -10.29 -21.76
C ASP A 98 2.93 -9.03 -22.31
N GLN A 99 2.20 -8.28 -21.45
CA GLN A 99 1.48 -7.08 -21.85
C GLN A 99 2.33 -5.83 -21.65
N LYS A 100 2.24 -4.92 -22.61
CA LYS A 100 2.96 -3.65 -22.58
C LYS A 100 2.24 -2.65 -21.69
N PHE A 101 3.00 -1.85 -20.95
CA PHE A 101 2.43 -0.88 -20.02
C PHE A 101 2.99 0.53 -20.22
N PHE A 102 2.14 1.52 -19.93
CA PHE A 102 2.55 2.90 -19.74
C PHE A 102 2.71 3.15 -18.22
N HIS A 103 3.92 3.53 -17.80
CA HIS A 103 4.15 3.90 -16.40
C HIS A 103 3.68 5.33 -16.14
N LEU A 104 2.71 5.48 -15.26
CA LEU A 104 2.21 6.73 -14.75
C LEU A 104 2.66 6.86 -13.30
N GLY A 105 3.68 7.68 -13.06
CA GLY A 105 4.30 7.84 -11.75
C GLY A 105 5.73 8.37 -11.82
N PRO A 106 6.32 8.68 -10.67
CA PRO A 106 7.65 9.25 -10.60
C PRO A 106 8.74 8.22 -10.93
N PRO A 107 9.90 8.66 -11.47
CA PRO A 107 11.01 7.76 -11.82
C PRO A 107 11.52 6.92 -10.66
N ARG A 108 11.37 7.41 -9.42
CA ARG A 108 11.81 6.70 -8.20
C ARG A 108 11.08 5.38 -7.93
N ASP A 109 9.97 5.11 -8.61
CA ASP A 109 9.21 3.86 -8.45
C ASP A 109 9.62 2.78 -9.46
N PHE A 110 10.72 2.98 -10.19
CA PHE A 110 11.29 2.06 -11.16
C PHE A 110 11.48 0.63 -10.61
N ASP A 111 11.84 0.49 -9.34
CA ASP A 111 12.07 -0.81 -8.70
C ASP A 111 10.88 -1.78 -8.84
N LEU A 112 9.66 -1.24 -9.00
CA LEU A 112 8.44 -2.04 -9.17
C LEU A 112 8.45 -2.86 -10.44
N PHE A 113 9.01 -2.35 -11.52
CA PHE A 113 8.96 -2.94 -12.86
C PHE A 113 10.34 -3.18 -13.50
N ALA A 114 11.43 -2.99 -12.76
CA ALA A 114 12.80 -3.15 -13.27
C ALA A 114 13.04 -4.50 -13.98
N THR A 115 12.41 -5.58 -13.50
CA THR A 115 12.57 -6.93 -14.10
C THR A 115 11.79 -7.14 -15.40
N PHE A 116 10.86 -6.25 -15.75
CA PHE A 116 10.05 -6.28 -16.97
C PHE A 116 9.94 -4.91 -17.65
N GLU A 117 10.98 -4.06 -17.46
CA GLU A 117 11.07 -2.74 -18.09
C GLU A 117 10.99 -2.79 -19.61
N HIS A 118 11.44 -3.86 -20.24
CA HIS A 118 11.37 -4.07 -21.69
C HIS A 118 9.93 -4.06 -22.25
N LEU A 119 8.91 -4.18 -21.40
CA LEU A 119 7.49 -4.07 -21.76
C LEU A 119 6.94 -2.63 -21.60
N ARG A 120 7.77 -1.70 -21.11
CA ARG A 120 7.36 -0.32 -20.92
C ARG A 120 7.26 0.41 -22.24
N GLU A 121 6.14 1.10 -22.44
CA GLU A 121 5.90 2.01 -23.57
C GLU A 121 5.97 3.47 -23.13
N ASN A 122 6.63 4.29 -23.93
CA ASN A 122 6.70 5.74 -23.69
C ASN A 122 5.44 6.46 -24.16
N ASN A 123 4.64 5.83 -25.00
CA ASN A 123 3.38 6.38 -25.50
C ASN A 123 2.21 5.58 -24.94
N LEU A 124 1.32 6.29 -24.23
CA LEU A 124 0.13 5.68 -23.63
C LEU A 124 -0.76 4.96 -24.66
N SER A 125 -0.83 5.46 -25.92
CA SER A 125 -1.62 4.82 -26.96
C SER A 125 -1.11 3.42 -27.32
N SER A 126 0.20 3.16 -27.22
CA SER A 126 0.85 1.89 -27.57
C SER A 126 0.82 0.85 -26.45
N ALA A 127 0.48 1.25 -25.23
CA ALA A 127 0.41 0.35 -24.09
C ALA A 127 -0.92 -0.43 -24.06
N ASP A 128 -0.89 -1.63 -23.48
CA ASP A 128 -2.08 -2.45 -23.23
C ASP A 128 -2.80 -2.03 -21.96
N TYR A 129 -2.05 -1.56 -20.94
CA TYR A 129 -2.58 -1.08 -19.66
C TYR A 129 -1.74 0.08 -19.09
N ILE A 130 -2.29 0.72 -18.05
CA ILE A 130 -1.65 1.82 -17.32
C ILE A 130 -1.17 1.26 -15.97
N LEU A 131 0.12 1.39 -15.67
CA LEU A 131 0.68 1.11 -14.35
C LEU A 131 0.83 2.43 -13.59
N CYS A 132 -0.09 2.71 -12.67
CA CYS A 132 -0.12 3.93 -11.89
C CYS A 132 0.50 3.71 -10.51
N THR A 133 1.66 4.32 -10.25
CA THR A 133 2.38 4.28 -8.98
C THR A 133 2.32 5.60 -8.20
N GLY A 134 2.01 6.70 -8.89
CA GLY A 134 1.97 8.04 -8.32
C GLY A 134 1.79 9.10 -9.39
N LEU A 135 2.01 10.35 -9.02
CA LEU A 135 2.04 11.49 -9.92
C LEU A 135 3.45 11.63 -10.55
N PHE A 136 3.54 12.29 -11.68
CA PHE A 136 4.82 12.74 -12.24
C PHE A 136 5.40 13.85 -11.37
N ASP A 137 6.74 13.93 -11.25
CA ASP A 137 7.40 14.92 -10.39
C ASP A 137 7.19 16.38 -10.89
N ASP A 138 6.89 16.58 -12.16
CA ASP A 138 6.59 17.87 -12.79
C ASP A 138 5.07 18.22 -12.83
N HIS A 139 4.21 17.33 -12.34
CA HIS A 139 2.76 17.48 -12.27
C HIS A 139 2.22 16.86 -10.96
N ASP A 140 2.85 17.14 -9.83
CA ASP A 140 2.60 16.48 -8.54
C ASP A 140 1.33 16.96 -7.81
N ASP A 141 0.68 18.03 -8.30
CA ASP A 141 -0.57 18.59 -7.77
C ASP A 141 -1.65 18.86 -8.83
N ASP A 142 -1.36 18.61 -10.13
CA ASP A 142 -2.23 18.98 -11.28
C ASP A 142 -3.11 17.81 -11.75
N LEU A 143 -4.24 17.57 -11.10
CA LEU A 143 -5.18 16.51 -11.52
C LEU A 143 -5.85 16.78 -12.88
N ASP A 144 -5.95 18.03 -13.33
CA ASP A 144 -6.49 18.36 -14.65
C ASP A 144 -5.55 17.93 -15.79
N TYR A 145 -4.25 17.95 -15.56
CA TYR A 145 -3.27 17.35 -16.45
C TYR A 145 -3.58 15.86 -16.68
N TYR A 146 -3.76 15.09 -15.60
CA TYR A 146 -4.06 13.66 -15.70
C TYR A 146 -5.41 13.37 -16.33
N LYS A 147 -6.43 14.19 -16.06
CA LYS A 147 -7.72 14.12 -16.73
C LYS A 147 -7.58 14.27 -18.24
N ASN A 148 -6.80 15.25 -18.70
CA ASN A 148 -6.55 15.46 -20.11
C ASN A 148 -5.72 14.33 -20.74
N LEU A 149 -4.70 13.81 -20.06
CA LEU A 149 -3.88 12.69 -20.49
C LEU A 149 -4.71 11.41 -20.66
N LEU A 150 -5.65 11.14 -19.75
CA LEU A 150 -6.33 9.86 -19.64
C LEU A 150 -7.67 9.78 -20.40
N LYS A 151 -8.34 10.91 -20.69
CA LYS A 151 -9.70 10.96 -21.24
C LYS A 151 -9.94 10.14 -22.51
N ASN A 152 -8.92 9.97 -23.35
CA ASN A 152 -9.01 9.21 -24.60
C ASN A 152 -8.52 7.74 -24.46
N HIS A 153 -8.22 7.29 -23.23
CA HIS A 153 -7.62 5.99 -22.96
C HIS A 153 -8.42 5.14 -21.96
N THR A 154 -9.68 5.48 -21.74
CA THR A 154 -10.56 4.84 -20.73
C THR A 154 -10.91 3.38 -21.06
N SER A 155 -10.67 2.92 -22.29
CA SER A 155 -10.79 1.51 -22.66
C SER A 155 -9.68 0.62 -22.09
N LYS A 156 -8.55 1.21 -21.66
CA LYS A 156 -7.46 0.49 -21.02
C LYS A 156 -7.78 0.24 -19.54
N LYS A 157 -7.18 -0.79 -18.96
CA LYS A 157 -7.18 -0.99 -17.51
C LYS A 157 -6.09 -0.13 -16.85
N MET A 158 -6.37 0.43 -15.69
CA MET A 158 -5.36 1.01 -14.82
C MET A 158 -5.09 0.07 -13.65
N ILE A 159 -3.83 -0.22 -13.40
CA ILE A 159 -3.34 -0.94 -12.21
C ILE A 159 -2.83 0.12 -11.24
N CYS A 160 -3.57 0.37 -10.16
CA CYS A 160 -3.21 1.35 -9.14
C CYS A 160 -2.49 0.63 -7.98
N THR A 161 -1.24 1.01 -7.74
CA THR A 161 -0.38 0.35 -6.75
C THR A 161 -0.33 1.06 -5.40
N ASN A 162 -1.03 2.19 -5.27
CA ASN A 162 -1.23 2.91 -4.02
C ASN A 162 -2.63 3.54 -4.00
N PRO A 163 -3.60 2.94 -3.31
CA PRO A 163 -4.97 3.46 -3.25
C PRO A 163 -5.17 4.74 -2.43
N ASP A 164 -4.15 5.17 -1.66
CA ASP A 164 -4.25 6.42 -0.90
C ASP A 164 -4.50 7.59 -1.84
N LEU A 165 -5.38 8.50 -1.44
CA LEU A 165 -5.62 9.75 -2.18
C LEU A 165 -4.52 10.77 -1.88
N ILE A 166 -4.12 10.84 -0.61
CA ILE A 166 -3.15 11.79 -0.08
C ILE A 166 -2.26 11.10 0.94
N VAL A 167 -1.09 11.66 1.16
CA VAL A 167 -0.20 11.31 2.28
C VAL A 167 0.33 12.60 2.90
N ASP A 168 0.41 12.65 4.23
CA ASP A 168 1.05 13.74 4.94
C ASP A 168 2.51 13.38 5.23
N ARG A 169 3.44 14.23 4.77
CA ARG A 169 4.87 14.14 5.03
C ARG A 169 5.30 15.35 5.85
N GLY A 170 5.28 15.21 7.17
CA GLY A 170 5.41 16.35 8.07
C GLY A 170 4.25 17.32 7.86
N GLU A 171 4.54 18.57 7.49
CA GLU A 171 3.54 19.60 7.21
C GLU A 171 3.08 19.66 5.74
N ILE A 172 3.71 18.86 4.86
CA ILE A 172 3.40 18.86 3.43
C ILE A 172 2.43 17.73 3.13
N ARG A 173 1.33 18.07 2.47
CA ARG A 173 0.35 17.12 1.94
C ARG A 173 0.62 16.87 0.47
N GLU A 174 0.82 15.60 0.12
CA GLU A 174 1.11 15.16 -1.24
C GLU A 174 -0.05 14.29 -1.77
N LEU A 175 -0.37 14.44 -3.08
CA LEU A 175 -1.31 13.54 -3.76
C LEU A 175 -0.64 12.19 -4.03
N CYS A 176 -1.46 11.12 -4.00
CA CYS A 176 -1.02 9.77 -4.29
C CYS A 176 -1.69 9.19 -5.55
N ALA A 177 -1.26 8.00 -5.96
CA ALA A 177 -1.78 7.32 -7.15
C ALA A 177 -3.31 7.13 -7.12
N GLY A 178 -3.90 6.96 -5.93
CA GLY A 178 -5.34 6.85 -5.76
C GLY A 178 -6.10 8.09 -6.24
N SER A 179 -5.53 9.29 -6.15
CA SER A 179 -6.15 10.50 -6.67
C SER A 179 -6.26 10.47 -8.21
N ILE A 180 -5.23 9.98 -8.91
CA ILE A 180 -5.28 9.79 -10.37
C ILE A 180 -6.26 8.67 -10.73
N ALA A 181 -6.23 7.57 -9.97
CA ALA A 181 -7.14 6.45 -10.19
C ALA A 181 -8.60 6.89 -10.08
N LYS A 182 -8.92 7.75 -9.10
CA LYS A 182 -10.26 8.35 -8.96
C LYS A 182 -10.63 9.21 -10.16
N VAL A 183 -9.73 10.06 -10.65
CA VAL A 183 -9.95 10.83 -11.89
C VAL A 183 -10.23 9.90 -13.08
N PHE A 184 -9.51 8.78 -13.16
CA PHE A 184 -9.73 7.80 -14.24
C PHE A 184 -11.09 7.11 -14.13
N GLU A 185 -11.57 6.77 -12.93
CA GLU A 185 -12.92 6.23 -12.69
C GLU A 185 -14.00 7.25 -13.04
N GLU A 186 -13.81 8.55 -12.73
CA GLU A 186 -14.73 9.63 -13.11
C GLU A 186 -14.85 9.79 -14.65
N LEU A 187 -13.82 9.39 -15.37
CA LEU A 187 -13.83 9.29 -16.85
C LEU A 187 -14.43 7.97 -17.36
N ASN A 188 -14.99 7.12 -16.49
CA ASN A 188 -15.48 5.76 -16.76
C ASN A 188 -14.37 4.75 -17.12
N GLY A 189 -13.13 5.00 -16.72
CA GLY A 189 -12.02 4.05 -16.82
C GLY A 189 -12.13 2.94 -15.77
N LYS A 190 -11.57 1.77 -16.05
CA LYS A 190 -11.54 0.63 -15.12
C LYS A 190 -10.23 0.59 -14.36
N VAL A 191 -10.31 0.62 -13.03
CA VAL A 191 -9.15 0.52 -12.12
C VAL A 191 -9.15 -0.82 -11.40
N ILE A 192 -7.96 -1.42 -11.26
CA ILE A 192 -7.68 -2.54 -10.37
C ILE A 192 -6.72 -2.03 -9.30
N TYR A 193 -7.17 -2.06 -8.07
CA TYR A 193 -6.42 -1.53 -6.93
C TYR A 193 -5.66 -2.61 -6.20
N PHE A 194 -4.41 -2.31 -5.86
CA PHE A 194 -3.59 -3.07 -4.92
C PHE A 194 -3.26 -2.19 -3.73
N GLY A 195 -3.47 -2.73 -2.53
CA GLY A 195 -3.32 -1.99 -1.27
C GLY A 195 -4.62 -1.93 -0.46
N LYS A 196 -4.52 -1.46 0.77
CA LYS A 196 -5.68 -1.21 1.64
C LYS A 196 -6.58 -0.12 1.04
N PRO A 197 -7.91 -0.26 1.04
CA PRO A 197 -8.75 -1.25 1.73
C PRO A 197 -9.07 -2.52 0.92
N TYR A 198 -8.43 -2.76 -0.22
CA TYR A 198 -8.80 -3.80 -1.18
C TYR A 198 -8.26 -5.19 -0.77
N PRO A 199 -9.05 -6.28 -1.01
CA PRO A 199 -8.73 -7.64 -0.57
C PRO A 199 -7.33 -8.16 -0.98
N PRO A 200 -6.82 -7.92 -2.21
CA PRO A 200 -5.60 -8.59 -2.66
C PRO A 200 -4.37 -8.38 -1.76
N VAL A 201 -4.25 -7.23 -1.08
CA VAL A 201 -3.09 -6.97 -0.22
C VAL A 201 -3.14 -7.83 1.05
N TYR A 202 -4.31 -8.14 1.56
CA TYR A 202 -4.50 -9.01 2.73
C TYR A 202 -4.28 -10.48 2.37
N GLU A 203 -4.92 -10.95 1.30
CA GLU A 203 -4.88 -12.33 0.83
C GLU A 203 -3.47 -12.79 0.40
N LEU A 204 -2.71 -11.87 -0.24
CA LEU A 204 -1.36 -12.15 -0.72
C LEU A 204 -0.28 -12.04 0.36
N SER A 205 -0.58 -11.37 1.49
CA SER A 205 0.39 -11.12 2.56
C SER A 205 0.46 -12.24 3.59
N ALA A 206 -0.67 -12.86 3.93
CA ALA A 206 -0.75 -13.96 4.89
C ALA A 206 -1.98 -14.85 4.65
N ASN A 207 -1.96 -16.05 5.19
CA ASN A 207 -3.14 -16.90 5.21
C ASN A 207 -4.10 -16.43 6.33
N VAL A 208 -5.23 -15.86 5.93
CA VAL A 208 -6.25 -15.32 6.85
C VAL A 208 -7.39 -16.29 7.15
N LYS A 209 -7.43 -17.47 6.48
CA LYS A 209 -8.53 -18.41 6.58
C LYS A 209 -8.65 -18.99 8.01
N ASN A 210 -9.85 -18.89 8.60
CA ASN A 210 -10.17 -19.38 9.93
C ASN A 210 -9.30 -18.78 11.06
N ARG A 211 -8.84 -17.54 10.89
CA ARG A 211 -8.03 -16.82 11.86
C ARG A 211 -8.77 -15.62 12.42
N LYS A 212 -8.57 -15.34 13.70
CA LYS A 212 -8.96 -14.06 14.29
C LYS A 212 -7.88 -13.03 13.98
N VAL A 213 -8.27 -12.00 13.27
CA VAL A 213 -7.37 -10.96 12.77
C VAL A 213 -7.70 -9.63 13.43
N LEU A 214 -6.67 -8.92 13.91
CA LEU A 214 -6.76 -7.53 14.36
C LEU A 214 -5.95 -6.64 13.42
N CYS A 215 -6.59 -5.59 12.92
CA CYS A 215 -5.92 -4.53 12.17
C CYS A 215 -5.59 -3.35 13.09
N ILE A 216 -4.45 -2.73 12.89
CA ILE A 216 -3.98 -1.54 13.61
C ILE A 216 -3.53 -0.52 12.56
N GLY A 217 -4.21 0.61 12.50
CA GLY A 217 -3.93 1.65 11.52
C GLY A 217 -4.57 2.97 11.92
N ASP A 218 -4.14 4.07 11.30
CA ASP A 218 -4.57 5.43 11.60
C ASP A 218 -5.52 6.02 10.57
N ASN A 219 -5.68 5.36 9.40
CA ASN A 219 -6.47 5.91 8.31
C ASN A 219 -7.84 5.23 8.17
N LEU A 220 -8.91 6.03 8.31
CA LEU A 220 -10.30 5.57 8.22
C LEU A 220 -10.66 4.97 6.85
N ASN A 221 -10.07 5.48 5.77
CA ASN A 221 -10.42 5.09 4.40
C ASN A 221 -9.65 3.86 3.90
N THR A 222 -8.55 3.52 4.51
CA THR A 222 -7.71 2.39 4.12
C THR A 222 -7.67 1.31 5.19
N ASP A 223 -7.19 1.60 6.40
CA ASP A 223 -7.07 0.61 7.47
C ASP A 223 -8.41 0.17 8.02
N ILE A 224 -9.21 1.14 8.50
CA ILE A 224 -10.51 0.87 9.12
C ILE A 224 -11.49 0.27 8.09
N LYS A 225 -11.60 0.91 6.93
CA LYS A 225 -12.45 0.42 5.85
C LYS A 225 -12.00 -0.96 5.35
N GLY A 226 -10.69 -1.19 5.25
CA GLY A 226 -10.13 -2.47 4.82
C GLY A 226 -10.44 -3.60 5.79
N ALA A 227 -10.23 -3.38 7.10
CA ALA A 227 -10.60 -4.35 8.12
C ALA A 227 -12.08 -4.69 8.06
N ASN A 228 -12.96 -3.68 7.96
CA ASN A 228 -14.41 -3.90 7.84
C ASN A 228 -14.80 -4.71 6.59
N ILE A 229 -14.19 -4.43 5.43
CA ILE A 229 -14.44 -5.20 4.19
C ILE A 229 -14.05 -6.67 4.35
N GLN A 230 -12.94 -6.94 5.07
CA GLN A 230 -12.45 -8.30 5.32
C GLN A 230 -13.15 -8.99 6.51
N ASN A 231 -14.03 -8.30 7.25
CA ASN A 231 -14.61 -8.75 8.52
C ASN A 231 -13.54 -9.05 9.58
N PHE A 232 -12.49 -8.24 9.63
CA PHE A 232 -11.47 -8.25 10.69
C PHE A 232 -11.83 -7.27 11.79
N ASP A 233 -11.33 -7.53 13.00
CA ASP A 233 -11.40 -6.57 14.11
C ASP A 233 -10.38 -5.43 13.89
N ILE A 234 -10.69 -4.24 14.45
CA ILE A 234 -9.84 -3.07 14.37
C ILE A 234 -9.88 -2.25 15.67
#